data_ae72310c7952d9bab4f094a4fdfac3a6
#
_entry.id   ae72310c7952d9bab4f094a4fdfac3a6
#
_cell.length_a   1.000
_cell.length_b   1.000
_cell.length_c   1.000
_cell.angle_alpha   90.00
_cell.angle_beta   90.00
_cell.angle_gamma   90.00
#
_symmetry.space_group_name_H-M   'P 1'
#
loop_
_entity.id
_entity.type
_entity.pdbx_description
1 polymer ?
#
loop_
_entity_poly.entity_id
_entity_poly.type
_entity_poly.pdbx_seq_one_letter_code
_entity_poly.pdbx_strand_id
1 'polypeptide(L)'
;MKINPVVEAYGLRTFFAIGLSAALVFSAPQPPTLSAFGGLFVLVLLAGAIVHIQLKREHLAPQHRRPAERLVWLTVLLGVGGIFIVKKAVDGGIESDAALLTAAPIIAQGLLIGGLIGGSIASTTVSLAVLLMGAAGAVAWPVLLAAWGLGVGGSFLISPLKKRQDLLRAVLVLFLTGAVVGAAVSLSRGFNLLGLGESALWGAIACLIAASIFWLGAAVMERLVGMTSDWTLLELCSPEHPLIQELCSKAPGTYAHSVAVGNLAEAAARS
;
A
#
# COMPACT_ATOMS: atom_id res chain seq x y z
N MET A 1 34.22 -5.13 3.19
CA MET A 1 34.05 -4.03 4.14
C MET A 1 32.58 -4.01 4.54
N LYS A 2 32.22 -4.49 5.74
CA LYS A 2 30.80 -4.48 6.18
C LYS A 2 30.48 -3.06 6.61
N ILE A 3 29.64 -2.37 5.85
CA ILE A 3 29.14 -1.04 6.20
C ILE A 3 28.40 -1.15 7.54
N ASN A 4 28.61 -0.20 8.44
CA ASN A 4 27.93 -0.17 9.73
C ASN A 4 26.40 -0.14 9.47
N PRO A 5 25.62 -1.10 10.01
CA PRO A 5 24.20 -1.23 9.74
C PRO A 5 23.38 0.01 10.11
N VAL A 6 23.91 0.88 10.96
CA VAL A 6 23.29 2.17 11.31
C VAL A 6 23.46 3.16 10.15
N VAL A 7 24.68 3.25 9.57
CA VAL A 7 24.99 4.15 8.45
C VAL A 7 24.21 3.75 7.21
N GLU A 8 24.06 2.45 6.95
CA GLU A 8 23.25 1.94 5.84
C GLU A 8 21.77 2.33 5.99
N ALA A 9 21.20 2.22 7.18
CA ALA A 9 19.81 2.58 7.44
C ALA A 9 19.55 4.09 7.25
N TYR A 10 20.44 4.96 7.74
CA TYR A 10 20.32 6.41 7.54
C TYR A 10 20.54 6.80 6.07
N GLY A 11 21.52 6.21 5.40
CA GLY A 11 21.78 6.43 3.97
C GLY A 11 20.57 6.08 3.10
N LEU A 12 19.92 4.96 3.37
CA LEU A 12 18.72 4.52 2.66
C LEU A 12 17.56 5.50 2.84
N ARG A 13 17.32 5.95 4.07
CA ARG A 13 16.25 6.93 4.38
C ARG A 13 16.46 8.25 3.68
N THR A 14 17.68 8.78 3.71
CA THR A 14 18.00 10.05 3.04
C THR A 14 17.86 9.92 1.53
N PHE A 15 18.29 8.81 0.94
CA PHE A 15 18.12 8.53 -0.49
C PHE A 15 16.64 8.52 -0.89
N PHE A 16 15.79 7.79 -0.16
CA PHE A 16 14.35 7.77 -0.44
C PHE A 16 13.70 9.13 -0.19
N ALA A 17 14.11 9.86 0.84
CA ALA A 17 13.58 11.19 1.12
C ALA A 17 13.91 12.18 -0.01
N ILE A 18 15.12 12.16 -0.53
CA ILE A 18 15.53 12.99 -1.68
C ILE A 18 14.70 12.61 -2.92
N GLY A 19 14.62 11.33 -3.25
CA GLY A 19 13.84 10.84 -4.41
C GLY A 19 12.37 11.19 -4.32
N LEU A 20 11.76 11.01 -3.15
CA LEU A 20 10.35 11.32 -2.92
C LEU A 20 10.09 12.84 -3.00
N SER A 21 10.96 13.66 -2.41
CA SER A 21 10.83 15.12 -2.46
C SER A 21 10.98 15.65 -3.89
N ALA A 22 11.91 15.09 -4.66
CA ALA A 22 12.05 15.41 -6.07
C ALA A 22 10.79 15.03 -6.87
N ALA A 23 10.27 13.81 -6.67
CA ALA A 23 9.05 13.35 -7.34
C ALA A 23 7.83 14.25 -7.02
N LEU A 24 7.70 14.67 -5.74
CA LEU A 24 6.63 15.59 -5.31
C LEU A 24 6.75 16.97 -5.97
N VAL A 25 7.95 17.55 -6.02
CA VAL A 25 8.19 18.86 -6.67
C VAL A 25 7.87 18.80 -8.15
N PHE A 26 8.28 17.74 -8.85
CA PHE A 26 7.96 17.56 -10.27
C PHE A 26 6.48 17.26 -10.54
N SER A 27 5.75 16.76 -9.54
CA SER A 27 4.29 16.55 -9.63
C SER A 27 3.48 17.83 -9.37
N ALA A 28 4.10 18.86 -8.78
CA ALA A 28 3.46 20.13 -8.49
C ALA A 28 3.15 20.92 -9.77
N PRO A 29 2.05 21.72 -9.78
CA PRO A 29 1.70 22.56 -10.92
C PRO A 29 2.64 23.78 -11.08
N GLN A 30 3.37 24.12 -10.02
CA GLN A 30 4.32 25.24 -10.00
C GLN A 30 5.72 24.80 -10.48
N PRO A 31 6.49 25.74 -11.05
CA PRO A 31 7.86 25.41 -11.45
C PRO A 31 8.70 24.96 -10.24
N PRO A 32 9.60 24.00 -10.44
CA PRO A 32 10.43 23.46 -9.36
C PRO A 32 11.35 24.56 -8.80
N THR A 33 11.15 24.89 -7.51
CA THR A 33 11.99 25.86 -6.79
C THR A 33 12.78 25.15 -5.69
N LEU A 34 13.96 25.67 -5.36
CA LEU A 34 14.78 25.12 -4.29
C LEU A 34 14.09 25.21 -2.93
N SER A 35 13.30 26.27 -2.68
CA SER A 35 12.51 26.45 -1.48
C SER A 35 11.39 25.42 -1.35
N ALA A 36 10.67 25.11 -2.43
CA ALA A 36 9.64 24.07 -2.47
C ALA A 36 10.25 22.68 -2.20
N PHE A 37 11.40 22.39 -2.83
CA PHE A 37 12.13 21.15 -2.56
C PHE A 37 12.53 21.05 -1.08
N GLY A 38 13.12 22.09 -0.50
CA GLY A 38 13.53 22.11 0.90
C GLY A 38 12.36 21.92 1.87
N GLY A 39 11.22 22.59 1.62
CA GLY A 39 10.02 22.44 2.43
C GLY A 39 9.45 21.02 2.36
N LEU A 40 9.28 20.46 1.17
CA LEU A 40 8.79 19.09 0.98
C LEU A 40 9.77 18.06 1.55
N PHE A 41 11.09 18.28 1.43
CA PHE A 41 12.09 17.40 2.02
C PHE A 41 11.96 17.29 3.54
N VAL A 42 11.76 18.41 4.24
CA VAL A 42 11.52 18.42 5.69
C VAL A 42 10.23 17.66 6.04
N LEU A 43 9.14 17.88 5.29
CA LEU A 43 7.88 17.16 5.51
C LEU A 43 8.03 15.65 5.29
N VAL A 44 8.76 15.23 4.27
CA VAL A 44 9.04 13.81 4.00
C VAL A 44 9.88 13.18 5.11
N LEU A 45 10.88 13.91 5.64
CA LEU A 45 11.67 13.42 6.79
C LEU A 45 10.80 13.26 8.04
N LEU A 46 9.92 14.21 8.33
CA LEU A 46 8.97 14.13 9.45
C LEU A 46 8.01 12.94 9.27
N ALA A 47 7.45 12.75 8.07
CA ALA A 47 6.61 11.61 7.76
C ALA A 47 7.35 10.28 7.96
N GLY A 48 8.59 10.19 7.49
CA GLY A 48 9.44 9.02 7.70
C GLY A 48 9.76 8.75 9.18
N ALA A 49 9.96 9.80 9.98
CA ALA A 49 10.15 9.67 11.42
C ALA A 49 8.88 9.12 12.11
N ILE A 50 7.69 9.58 11.73
CA ILE A 50 6.41 9.09 12.26
C ILE A 50 6.24 7.60 11.94
N VAL A 51 6.44 7.20 10.68
CA VAL A 51 6.37 5.79 10.27
C VAL A 51 7.38 4.94 11.03
N HIS A 52 8.61 5.42 11.19
CA HIS A 52 9.63 4.71 11.95
C HIS A 52 9.25 4.50 13.41
N ILE A 53 8.69 5.51 14.08
CA ILE A 53 8.21 5.41 15.46
C ILE A 53 7.07 4.40 15.54
N GLN A 54 6.15 4.42 14.59
CA GLN A 54 5.03 3.49 14.54
C GLN A 54 5.49 2.05 14.33
N LEU A 55 6.40 1.80 13.39
CA LEU A 55 6.99 0.47 13.17
C LEU A 55 7.71 -0.09 14.41
N LYS A 56 8.25 0.79 15.27
CA LYS A 56 8.82 0.37 16.56
C LYS A 56 7.77 0.01 17.59
N ARG A 57 6.60 0.64 17.56
CA ARG A 57 5.48 0.37 18.49
C ARG A 57 4.69 -0.87 18.13
N GLU A 58 4.64 -1.21 16.84
CA GLU A 58 4.01 -2.45 16.38
C GLU A 58 4.82 -3.67 16.85
N HIS A 59 4.10 -4.75 17.17
CA HIS A 59 4.68 -6.02 17.67
C HIS A 59 5.44 -6.80 16.58
N LEU A 60 6.08 -6.10 15.63
CA LEU A 60 6.92 -6.71 14.62
C LEU A 60 8.22 -7.25 15.23
N ALA A 61 8.55 -8.49 14.90
CA ALA A 61 9.83 -9.06 15.29
C ALA A 61 10.99 -8.16 14.77
N PRO A 62 12.07 -7.96 15.55
CA PRO A 62 13.15 -7.04 15.18
C PRO A 62 13.74 -7.27 13.79
N GLN A 63 13.75 -8.52 13.34
CA GLN A 63 14.21 -8.92 12.00
C GLN A 63 13.32 -8.42 10.86
N HIS A 64 12.02 -8.22 11.10
CA HIS A 64 11.06 -7.76 10.09
C HIS A 64 10.90 -6.24 10.02
N ARG A 65 11.42 -5.47 10.99
CA ARG A 65 11.29 -4.01 11.01
C ARG A 65 11.99 -3.32 9.85
N ARG A 66 13.21 -3.73 9.50
CA ARG A 66 13.93 -3.15 8.35
C ARG A 66 13.29 -3.48 7.02
N PRO A 67 12.90 -4.75 6.75
CA PRO A 67 12.10 -5.09 5.59
C PRO A 67 10.81 -4.26 5.49
N ALA A 68 10.04 -4.15 6.57
CA ALA A 68 8.82 -3.36 6.61
C ALA A 68 9.06 -1.88 6.28
N GLU A 69 10.12 -1.28 6.82
CA GLU A 69 10.48 0.10 6.50
C GLU A 69 10.84 0.29 5.02
N ARG A 70 11.61 -0.64 4.43
CA ARG A 70 11.91 -0.64 2.99
C ARG A 70 10.64 -0.75 2.15
N LEU A 71 9.72 -1.64 2.53
CA LEU A 71 8.43 -1.80 1.85
C LEU A 71 7.65 -0.48 1.84
N VAL A 72 7.54 0.18 3.00
CA VAL A 72 6.84 1.45 3.12
C VAL A 72 7.45 2.49 2.18
N TRP A 73 8.77 2.68 2.20
CA TRP A 73 9.43 3.66 1.34
C TRP A 73 9.27 3.34 -0.15
N LEU A 74 9.41 2.08 -0.54
CA LEU A 74 9.23 1.65 -1.93
C LEU A 74 7.80 1.88 -2.40
N THR A 75 6.80 1.50 -1.62
CA THR A 75 5.40 1.66 -2.00
C THR A 75 4.98 3.12 -2.06
N VAL A 76 5.48 3.97 -1.15
CA VAL A 76 5.24 5.42 -1.20
C VAL A 76 5.87 6.03 -2.45
N LEU A 77 7.12 5.68 -2.77
CA LEU A 77 7.80 6.18 -3.96
C LEU A 77 7.08 5.74 -5.24
N LEU A 78 6.68 4.47 -5.32
CA LEU A 78 5.91 3.95 -6.45
C LEU A 78 4.51 4.59 -6.53
N GLY A 79 3.87 4.87 -5.40
CA GLY A 79 2.60 5.58 -5.34
C GLY A 79 2.71 6.99 -5.91
N VAL A 80 3.71 7.76 -5.48
CA VAL A 80 3.96 9.12 -5.99
C VAL A 80 4.33 9.10 -7.47
N GLY A 81 5.22 8.19 -7.88
CA GLY A 81 5.59 8.01 -9.29
C GLY A 81 4.40 7.61 -10.17
N GLY A 82 3.56 6.72 -9.65
CA GLY A 82 2.32 6.29 -10.31
C GLY A 82 1.34 7.44 -10.52
N ILE A 83 1.16 8.30 -9.52
CA ILE A 83 0.33 9.51 -9.65
C ILE A 83 0.87 10.43 -10.76
N PHE A 84 2.19 10.64 -10.80
CA PHE A 84 2.81 11.45 -11.84
C PHE A 84 2.52 10.90 -13.25
N ILE A 85 2.66 9.59 -13.43
CA ILE A 85 2.39 8.90 -14.70
C ILE A 85 0.91 9.04 -15.09
N VAL A 86 0.00 8.73 -14.15
CA VAL A 86 -1.45 8.81 -14.40
C VAL A 86 -1.89 10.24 -14.68
N LYS A 87 -1.39 11.22 -13.90
CA LYS A 87 -1.68 12.64 -14.13
C LYS A 87 -1.25 13.08 -15.52
N LYS A 88 -0.03 12.73 -15.95
CA LYS A 88 0.47 13.06 -17.28
C LYS A 88 -0.36 12.43 -18.40
N ALA A 89 -0.88 11.21 -18.17
CA ALA A 89 -1.78 10.56 -19.12
C ALA A 89 -3.14 11.27 -19.18
N VAL A 90 -3.69 11.67 -18.04
CA VAL A 90 -4.96 12.42 -17.93
C VAL A 90 -4.82 13.80 -18.60
N ASP A 91 -3.77 14.54 -18.28
CA ASP A 91 -3.49 15.87 -18.87
C ASP A 91 -3.25 15.77 -20.40
N GLY A 92 -2.86 14.62 -20.91
CA GLY A 92 -2.62 14.33 -22.33
C GLY A 92 -3.86 14.06 -23.19
N GLY A 93 -5.08 14.16 -22.65
CA GLY A 93 -6.32 14.05 -23.44
C GLY A 93 -7.37 13.06 -22.95
N ILE A 94 -7.23 12.56 -21.73
CA ILE A 94 -8.30 11.80 -21.06
C ILE A 94 -9.24 12.78 -20.34
N GLU A 95 -10.54 12.53 -20.39
CA GLU A 95 -11.58 13.40 -19.84
C GLU A 95 -11.36 13.83 -18.36
N SER A 96 -11.87 15.00 -17.97
CA SER A 96 -11.68 15.61 -16.65
C SER A 96 -12.07 14.72 -15.47
N ASP A 97 -13.03 13.82 -15.67
CA ASP A 97 -13.52 12.91 -14.64
C ASP A 97 -12.60 11.70 -14.40
N ALA A 98 -11.75 11.37 -15.36
CA ALA A 98 -10.69 10.39 -15.22
C ALA A 98 -9.58 10.82 -14.22
N ALA A 99 -9.62 12.06 -13.70
CA ALA A 99 -8.73 12.50 -12.63
C ALA A 99 -8.83 11.59 -11.38
N LEU A 100 -9.96 10.88 -11.17
CA LEU A 100 -10.10 9.87 -10.12
C LEU A 100 -9.12 8.69 -10.28
N LEU A 101 -8.61 8.42 -11.48
CA LEU A 101 -7.57 7.40 -11.68
C LEU A 101 -6.28 7.74 -10.93
N THR A 102 -6.01 9.01 -10.64
CA THR A 102 -4.84 9.41 -9.82
C THR A 102 -4.95 8.92 -8.37
N ALA A 103 -6.13 8.48 -7.92
CA ALA A 103 -6.31 7.84 -6.62
C ALA A 103 -5.77 6.39 -6.59
N ALA A 104 -5.76 5.68 -7.73
CA ALA A 104 -5.40 4.26 -7.79
C ALA A 104 -4.03 3.93 -7.18
N PRO A 105 -2.93 4.67 -7.42
CA PRO A 105 -1.63 4.40 -6.81
C PRO A 105 -1.64 4.53 -5.27
N ILE A 106 -2.39 5.48 -4.71
CA ILE A 106 -2.52 5.67 -3.25
C ILE A 106 -3.34 4.51 -2.66
N ILE A 107 -4.43 4.11 -3.31
CA ILE A 107 -5.24 2.97 -2.89
C ILE A 107 -4.38 1.70 -2.92
N ALA A 108 -3.65 1.46 -4.02
CA ALA A 108 -2.75 0.31 -4.16
C ALA A 108 -1.67 0.27 -3.07
N GLN A 109 -1.09 1.42 -2.71
CA GLN A 109 -0.16 1.55 -1.59
C GLN A 109 -0.80 1.09 -0.27
N GLY A 110 -2.03 1.55 0.01
CA GLY A 110 -2.79 1.14 1.19
C GLY A 110 -3.03 -0.37 1.23
N LEU A 111 -3.43 -0.96 0.10
CA LEU A 111 -3.65 -2.39 -0.03
C LEU A 111 -2.36 -3.19 0.18
N LEU A 112 -1.25 -2.77 -0.44
CA LEU A 112 0.05 -3.46 -0.34
C LEU A 112 0.58 -3.45 1.10
N ILE A 113 0.58 -2.30 1.76
CA ILE A 113 1.05 -2.20 3.14
C ILE A 113 0.08 -2.91 4.09
N GLY A 114 -1.24 -2.76 3.86
CA GLY A 114 -2.29 -3.41 4.66
C GLY A 114 -2.23 -4.94 4.60
N GLY A 115 -1.99 -5.50 3.41
CA GLY A 115 -1.89 -6.93 3.21
C GLY A 115 -0.56 -7.56 3.65
N LEU A 116 0.55 -6.82 3.60
CA LEU A 116 1.88 -7.34 3.91
C LEU A 116 2.37 -7.03 5.33
N ILE A 117 1.92 -5.92 5.94
CA ILE A 117 2.36 -5.49 7.27
C ILE A 117 1.17 -5.39 8.23
N GLY A 118 0.10 -4.71 7.80
CA GLY A 118 -1.10 -4.50 8.59
C GLY A 118 -1.76 -3.14 8.37
N GLY A 119 -3.08 -3.08 8.65
CA GLY A 119 -3.93 -1.92 8.39
C GLY A 119 -3.53 -0.66 9.16
N SER A 120 -2.99 -0.80 10.37
CA SER A 120 -2.56 0.33 11.21
C SER A 120 -1.42 1.11 10.57
N ILE A 121 -0.37 0.43 10.10
CA ILE A 121 0.76 1.06 9.41
C ILE A 121 0.32 1.61 8.05
N ALA A 122 -0.53 0.87 7.33
CA ALA A 122 -1.07 1.28 6.05
C ALA A 122 -1.87 2.58 6.16
N SER A 123 -2.77 2.68 7.15
CA SER A 123 -3.60 3.88 7.36
C SER A 123 -2.76 5.13 7.64
N THR A 124 -1.74 5.02 8.48
CA THR A 124 -0.80 6.13 8.74
C THR A 124 -0.03 6.52 7.49
N THR A 125 0.47 5.53 6.75
CA THR A 125 1.29 5.77 5.55
C THR A 125 0.47 6.41 4.44
N VAL A 126 -0.75 5.94 4.21
CA VAL A 126 -1.70 6.55 3.25
C VAL A 126 -2.05 7.98 3.66
N SER A 127 -2.32 8.22 4.94
CA SER A 127 -2.63 9.57 5.45
C SER A 127 -1.47 10.54 5.21
N LEU A 128 -0.25 10.12 5.51
CA LEU A 128 0.94 10.93 5.27
C LEU A 128 1.20 11.15 3.77
N ALA A 129 1.00 10.14 2.93
CA ALA A 129 1.14 10.28 1.48
C ALA A 129 0.13 11.31 0.91
N VAL A 130 -1.13 11.25 1.34
CA VAL A 130 -2.17 12.21 0.94
C VAL A 130 -1.84 13.62 1.39
N LEU A 131 -1.36 13.81 2.63
CA LEU A 131 -0.95 15.12 3.14
C LEU A 131 0.24 15.69 2.34
N LEU A 132 1.24 14.86 2.03
CA LEU A 132 2.38 15.28 1.21
C LEU A 132 1.96 15.67 -0.21
N MET A 133 1.04 14.90 -0.82
CA MET A 133 0.48 15.22 -2.14
C MET A 133 -0.33 16.50 -2.13
N GLY A 134 -1.12 16.72 -1.08
CA GLY A 134 -1.87 17.95 -0.89
C GLY A 134 -0.96 19.16 -0.69
N ALA A 135 0.11 19.02 0.10
CA ALA A 135 1.12 20.06 0.30
C ALA A 135 1.88 20.40 -1.00
N ALA A 136 2.12 19.41 -1.86
CA ALA A 136 2.70 19.62 -3.18
C ALA A 136 1.71 20.24 -4.19
N GLY A 137 0.40 20.26 -3.89
CA GLY A 137 -0.63 20.72 -4.81
C GLY A 137 -0.77 19.83 -6.07
N ALA A 138 -0.30 18.59 -5.99
CA ALA A 138 -0.20 17.69 -7.14
C ALA A 138 -1.56 17.23 -7.66
N VAL A 139 -2.54 17.07 -6.77
CA VAL A 139 -3.88 16.54 -7.07
C VAL A 139 -4.94 17.35 -6.32
N ALA A 140 -6.12 17.47 -6.91
CA ALA A 140 -7.24 18.20 -6.31
C ALA A 140 -7.72 17.54 -4.99
N TRP A 141 -8.06 18.32 -3.99
CA TRP A 141 -8.45 17.86 -2.66
C TRP A 141 -9.61 16.83 -2.64
N PRO A 142 -10.69 16.97 -3.46
CA PRO A 142 -11.75 15.96 -3.47
C PRO A 142 -11.25 14.57 -3.87
N VAL A 143 -10.31 14.50 -4.83
CA VAL A 143 -9.69 13.24 -5.27
C VAL A 143 -8.75 12.69 -4.20
N LEU A 144 -8.01 13.56 -3.51
CA LEU A 144 -7.13 13.15 -2.39
C LEU A 144 -7.94 12.58 -1.22
N LEU A 145 -9.09 13.18 -0.88
CA LEU A 145 -9.99 12.68 0.15
C LEU A 145 -10.59 11.31 -0.25
N ALA A 146 -10.97 11.16 -1.53
CA ALA A 146 -11.41 9.88 -2.06
C ALA A 146 -10.29 8.81 -1.97
N ALA A 147 -9.07 9.15 -2.38
CA ALA A 147 -7.92 8.27 -2.29
C ALA A 147 -7.58 7.88 -0.85
N TRP A 148 -7.69 8.83 0.08
CA TRP A 148 -7.49 8.59 1.51
C TRP A 148 -8.53 7.61 2.06
N GLY A 149 -9.82 7.88 1.85
CA GLY A 149 -10.91 7.04 2.36
C GLY A 149 -10.85 5.62 1.81
N LEU A 150 -10.63 5.47 0.49
CA LEU A 150 -10.53 4.18 -0.18
C LEU A 150 -9.22 3.44 0.18
N GLY A 151 -8.10 4.15 0.30
CA GLY A 151 -6.81 3.56 0.66
C GLY A 151 -6.78 3.08 2.11
N VAL A 152 -7.29 3.88 3.05
CA VAL A 152 -7.40 3.50 4.47
C VAL A 152 -8.44 2.39 4.63
N GLY A 153 -9.66 2.56 4.11
CA GLY A 153 -10.71 1.54 4.19
C GLY A 153 -10.29 0.22 3.55
N GLY A 154 -9.68 0.28 2.36
CA GLY A 154 -9.15 -0.89 1.67
C GLY A 154 -8.05 -1.62 2.45
N SER A 155 -7.17 -0.89 3.15
CA SER A 155 -6.09 -1.49 3.95
C SER A 155 -6.64 -2.34 5.10
N PHE A 156 -7.69 -1.89 5.78
CA PHE A 156 -8.36 -2.67 6.82
C PHE A 156 -9.20 -3.82 6.27
N LEU A 157 -9.74 -3.66 5.07
CA LEU A 157 -10.49 -4.71 4.40
C LEU A 157 -9.61 -5.89 3.97
N ILE A 158 -8.35 -5.61 3.59
CA ILE A 158 -7.41 -6.63 3.11
C ILE A 158 -6.58 -7.28 4.22
N SER A 159 -6.32 -6.56 5.33
CA SER A 159 -5.47 -7.03 6.42
C SER A 159 -5.87 -8.38 7.05
N PRO A 160 -7.18 -8.73 7.23
CA PRO A 160 -7.57 -10.00 7.86
C PRO A 160 -7.77 -11.16 6.88
N LEU A 161 -7.45 -11.02 5.59
CA LEU A 161 -7.79 -12.03 4.58
C LEU A 161 -6.97 -13.31 4.73
N LYS A 162 -7.69 -14.42 4.96
CA LYS A 162 -7.10 -15.77 5.07
C LYS A 162 -7.53 -16.71 3.95
N LYS A 163 -8.59 -16.40 3.20
CA LYS A 163 -9.17 -17.25 2.17
C LYS A 163 -9.29 -16.51 0.84
N ARG A 164 -9.19 -17.24 -0.28
CA ARG A 164 -9.38 -16.68 -1.64
C ARG A 164 -10.74 -16.01 -1.82
N GLN A 165 -11.79 -16.54 -1.17
CA GLN A 165 -13.14 -15.95 -1.20
C GLN A 165 -13.21 -14.58 -0.54
N ASP A 166 -12.44 -14.38 0.53
CA ASP A 166 -12.41 -13.10 1.24
C ASP A 166 -11.80 -12.01 0.35
N LEU A 167 -10.80 -12.37 -0.47
CA LEU A 167 -10.22 -11.46 -1.45
C LEU A 167 -11.24 -10.98 -2.49
N LEU A 168 -12.02 -11.91 -3.07
CA LEU A 168 -13.05 -11.55 -4.05
C LEU A 168 -14.10 -10.62 -3.44
N ARG A 169 -14.52 -10.88 -2.20
CA ARG A 169 -15.41 -9.99 -1.44
C ARG A 169 -14.79 -8.62 -1.21
N ALA A 170 -13.52 -8.57 -0.81
CA ALA A 170 -12.81 -7.32 -0.58
C ALA A 170 -12.72 -6.48 -1.87
N VAL A 171 -12.39 -7.10 -3.00
CA VAL A 171 -12.34 -6.43 -4.30
C VAL A 171 -13.73 -5.92 -4.71
N LEU A 172 -14.78 -6.71 -4.51
CA LEU A 172 -16.16 -6.30 -4.81
C LEU A 172 -16.59 -5.11 -3.93
N VAL A 173 -16.35 -5.18 -2.64
CA VAL A 173 -16.66 -4.08 -1.70
C VAL A 173 -15.87 -2.84 -2.09
N LEU A 174 -14.58 -2.97 -2.40
CA LEU A 174 -13.74 -1.86 -2.81
C LEU A 174 -14.22 -1.24 -4.13
N PHE A 175 -14.63 -2.05 -5.09
CA PHE A 175 -15.22 -1.61 -6.36
C PHE A 175 -16.51 -0.80 -6.16
N LEU A 176 -17.43 -1.33 -5.35
CA LEU A 176 -18.70 -0.66 -5.06
C LEU A 176 -18.49 0.63 -4.25
N THR A 177 -17.61 0.62 -3.24
CA THR A 177 -17.28 1.83 -2.49
C THR A 177 -16.58 2.86 -3.35
N GLY A 178 -15.72 2.42 -4.30
CA GLY A 178 -15.10 3.30 -5.29
C GLY A 178 -16.11 4.01 -6.17
N ALA A 179 -17.16 3.28 -6.65
CA ALA A 179 -18.25 3.87 -7.41
C ALA A 179 -19.01 4.94 -6.58
N VAL A 180 -19.36 4.62 -5.33
CA VAL A 180 -20.06 5.56 -4.44
C VAL A 180 -19.22 6.81 -4.16
N VAL A 181 -17.95 6.63 -3.87
CA VAL A 181 -17.02 7.74 -3.61
C VAL A 181 -16.82 8.59 -4.87
N GLY A 182 -16.70 7.96 -6.05
CA GLY A 182 -16.63 8.67 -7.32
C GLY A 182 -17.87 9.54 -7.56
N ALA A 183 -19.06 8.99 -7.35
CA ALA A 183 -20.31 9.74 -7.41
C ALA A 183 -20.35 10.91 -6.41
N ALA A 184 -19.88 10.70 -5.18
CA ALA A 184 -19.79 11.76 -4.17
C ALA A 184 -18.83 12.89 -4.58
N VAL A 185 -17.71 12.56 -5.20
CA VAL A 185 -16.77 13.57 -5.76
C VAL A 185 -17.44 14.39 -6.86
N SER A 186 -18.21 13.75 -7.75
CA SER A 186 -19.00 14.47 -8.78
C SER A 186 -20.00 15.44 -8.14
N LEU A 187 -20.76 14.97 -7.15
CA LEU A 187 -21.73 15.83 -6.42
C LEU A 187 -21.06 17.05 -5.78
N SER A 188 -19.83 16.92 -5.28
CA SER A 188 -19.09 18.04 -4.69
C SER A 188 -18.68 19.12 -5.70
N ARG A 189 -18.66 18.79 -7.00
CA ARG A 189 -18.32 19.70 -8.11
C ARG A 189 -19.54 20.38 -8.75
N GLY A 190 -20.74 19.93 -8.41
CA GLY A 190 -22.00 20.38 -8.96
C GLY A 190 -22.82 19.23 -9.52
N PHE A 191 -24.13 19.31 -9.37
CA PHE A 191 -25.03 18.23 -9.79
C PHE A 191 -25.12 18.13 -11.31
N ASN A 192 -24.67 17.00 -11.86
CA ASN A 192 -24.88 16.60 -13.24
C ASN A 192 -25.07 15.08 -13.29
N LEU A 193 -26.23 14.61 -13.76
CA LEU A 193 -26.58 13.18 -13.80
C LEU A 193 -25.60 12.35 -14.66
N LEU A 194 -25.15 12.87 -15.79
CA LEU A 194 -24.19 12.18 -16.68
C LEU A 194 -22.82 12.11 -16.00
N GLY A 195 -22.32 13.22 -15.47
CA GLY A 195 -21.03 13.27 -14.75
C GLY A 195 -21.02 12.40 -13.48
N LEU A 196 -22.19 12.20 -12.84
CA LEU A 196 -22.31 11.30 -11.69
C LEU A 196 -22.01 9.84 -12.08
N GLY A 197 -22.57 9.39 -13.19
CA GLY A 197 -22.32 8.04 -13.71
C GLY A 197 -20.85 7.83 -14.14
N GLU A 198 -20.30 8.81 -14.84
CA GLU A 198 -18.90 8.77 -15.28
C GLU A 198 -17.91 8.77 -14.12
N SER A 199 -18.07 9.66 -13.16
CA SER A 199 -17.21 9.70 -11.96
C SER A 199 -17.36 8.45 -11.10
N ALA A 200 -18.56 7.87 -10.98
CA ALA A 200 -18.76 6.58 -10.33
C ALA A 200 -17.97 5.46 -11.03
N LEU A 201 -18.05 5.42 -12.36
CA LEU A 201 -17.31 4.44 -13.16
C LEU A 201 -15.79 4.60 -12.98
N TRP A 202 -15.26 5.82 -13.09
CA TRP A 202 -13.83 6.08 -12.90
C TRP A 202 -13.33 5.76 -11.48
N GLY A 203 -14.15 6.02 -10.45
CA GLY A 203 -13.86 5.62 -9.07
C GLY A 203 -13.77 4.10 -8.90
N ALA A 204 -14.71 3.36 -9.52
CA ALA A 204 -14.71 1.91 -9.53
C ALA A 204 -13.49 1.33 -10.30
N ILE A 205 -13.17 1.90 -11.46
CA ILE A 205 -12.00 1.50 -12.27
C ILE A 205 -10.69 1.77 -11.48
N ALA A 206 -10.57 2.91 -10.80
CA ALA A 206 -9.41 3.20 -9.95
C ALA A 206 -9.19 2.12 -8.88
N CYS A 207 -10.27 1.65 -8.25
CA CYS A 207 -10.23 0.55 -7.28
C CYS A 207 -9.83 -0.79 -7.91
N LEU A 208 -10.32 -1.11 -9.10
CA LEU A 208 -9.92 -2.33 -9.83
C LEU A 208 -8.43 -2.29 -10.21
N ILE A 209 -7.94 -1.16 -10.71
CA ILE A 209 -6.52 -0.96 -11.01
C ILE A 209 -5.68 -1.13 -9.73
N ALA A 210 -6.10 -0.52 -8.62
CA ALA A 210 -5.42 -0.65 -7.35
C ALA A 210 -5.37 -2.10 -6.85
N ALA A 211 -6.48 -2.84 -6.96
CA ALA A 211 -6.55 -4.26 -6.61
C ALA A 211 -5.66 -5.12 -7.52
N SER A 212 -5.59 -4.80 -8.80
CA SER A 212 -4.68 -5.48 -9.75
C SER A 212 -3.22 -5.22 -9.42
N ILE A 213 -2.86 -3.98 -9.11
CA ILE A 213 -1.50 -3.60 -8.66
C ILE A 213 -1.15 -4.33 -7.36
N PHE A 214 -2.09 -4.42 -6.42
CA PHE A 214 -1.91 -5.19 -5.19
C PHE A 214 -1.63 -6.67 -5.49
N TRP A 215 -2.47 -7.31 -6.30
CA TRP A 215 -2.36 -8.73 -6.63
C TRP A 215 -1.03 -9.08 -7.29
N LEU A 216 -0.63 -8.30 -8.30
CA LEU A 216 0.63 -8.51 -9.01
C LEU A 216 1.83 -8.05 -8.17
N GLY A 217 1.67 -6.96 -7.43
CA GLY A 217 2.74 -6.32 -6.67
C GLY A 217 3.09 -7.03 -5.37
N ALA A 218 2.14 -7.70 -4.71
CA ALA A 218 2.39 -8.32 -3.41
C ALA A 218 3.54 -9.34 -3.47
N ALA A 219 3.48 -10.29 -4.41
CA ALA A 219 4.53 -11.30 -4.58
C ALA A 219 5.89 -10.71 -4.97
N VAL A 220 5.88 -9.64 -5.78
CA VAL A 220 7.10 -8.91 -6.16
C VAL A 220 7.70 -8.19 -4.94
N MET A 221 6.86 -7.52 -4.16
CA MET A 221 7.30 -6.79 -2.96
C MET A 221 7.85 -7.72 -1.89
N GLU A 222 7.23 -8.88 -1.65
CA GLU A 222 7.74 -9.91 -0.74
C GLU A 222 9.18 -10.33 -1.10
N ARG A 223 9.42 -10.58 -2.39
CA ARG A 223 10.75 -10.99 -2.88
C ARG A 223 11.77 -9.86 -2.78
N LEU A 224 11.40 -8.63 -3.19
CA LEU A 224 12.31 -7.47 -3.18
C LEU A 224 12.71 -7.06 -1.76
N VAL A 225 11.78 -7.16 -0.83
CA VAL A 225 11.99 -6.71 0.55
C VAL A 225 12.50 -7.82 1.44
N GLY A 226 12.33 -9.10 1.03
CA GLY A 226 12.71 -10.28 1.80
C GLY A 226 11.80 -10.49 3.01
N MET A 227 10.51 -10.19 2.86
CA MET A 227 9.46 -10.49 3.85
C MET A 227 8.67 -11.71 3.41
N THR A 228 8.22 -12.49 4.38
CA THR A 228 7.27 -13.58 4.15
C THR A 228 5.92 -13.14 4.70
N SER A 229 4.91 -13.01 3.85
CA SER A 229 3.55 -12.70 4.28
C SER A 229 2.85 -13.92 4.87
N ASP A 230 1.74 -13.69 5.56
CA ASP A 230 0.86 -14.75 6.03
C ASP A 230 0.36 -15.64 4.88
N TRP A 231 0.23 -15.08 3.68
CA TRP A 231 -0.18 -15.81 2.48
C TRP A 231 0.87 -16.81 2.01
N THR A 232 2.12 -16.39 1.94
CA THR A 232 3.24 -17.27 1.60
C THR A 232 3.40 -18.34 2.67
N LEU A 233 3.21 -18.03 3.97
CA LEU A 233 3.23 -19.02 5.04
C LEU A 233 2.12 -20.06 4.88
N LEU A 234 0.89 -19.63 4.55
CA LEU A 234 -0.24 -20.54 4.28
C LEU A 234 0.04 -21.46 3.07
N GLU A 235 0.67 -20.93 2.02
CA GLU A 235 1.05 -21.69 0.84
C GLU A 235 2.13 -22.73 1.16
N LEU A 236 3.16 -22.36 1.94
CA LEU A 236 4.22 -23.27 2.40
C LEU A 236 3.70 -24.36 3.35
N CYS A 237 2.65 -24.08 4.14
CA CYS A 237 2.02 -25.05 5.03
C CYS A 237 0.98 -25.94 4.32
N SER A 238 0.72 -25.72 3.02
CA SER A 238 -0.23 -26.53 2.27
C SER A 238 0.22 -27.99 2.20
N PRO A 239 -0.67 -28.98 2.45
CA PRO A 239 -0.38 -30.39 2.26
C PRO A 239 0.04 -30.75 0.82
N GLU A 240 -0.29 -29.90 -0.15
CA GLU A 240 0.08 -30.08 -1.56
C GLU A 240 1.52 -29.63 -1.87
N HIS A 241 2.17 -28.93 -0.92
CA HIS A 241 3.55 -28.49 -1.11
C HIS A 241 4.51 -29.69 -1.22
N PRO A 242 5.40 -29.77 -2.22
CA PRO A 242 6.26 -30.94 -2.47
C PRO A 242 7.07 -31.39 -1.26
N LEU A 243 7.62 -30.45 -0.49
CA LEU A 243 8.39 -30.78 0.74
C LEU A 243 7.49 -31.35 1.85
N ILE A 244 6.26 -30.90 1.96
CA ILE A 244 5.30 -31.44 2.93
C ILE A 244 4.88 -32.85 2.52
N GLN A 245 4.66 -33.10 1.23
CA GLN A 245 4.39 -34.46 0.72
C GLN A 245 5.56 -35.39 0.96
N GLU A 246 6.80 -34.95 0.74
CA GLU A 246 7.99 -35.72 1.02
C GLU A 246 8.11 -36.03 2.52
N LEU A 247 7.85 -35.04 3.39
CA LEU A 247 7.83 -35.23 4.84
C LEU A 247 6.75 -36.22 5.27
N CYS A 248 5.54 -36.14 4.73
CA CYS A 248 4.43 -37.06 4.99
C CYS A 248 4.78 -38.51 4.59
N SER A 249 5.48 -38.67 3.47
CA SER A 249 5.85 -40.01 2.95
C SER A 249 7.03 -40.62 3.69
N LYS A 250 8.08 -39.84 3.99
CA LYS A 250 9.32 -40.33 4.61
C LYS A 250 9.27 -40.38 6.14
N ALA A 251 8.53 -39.48 6.77
CA ALA A 251 8.46 -39.33 8.22
C ALA A 251 7.04 -38.90 8.70
N PRO A 252 6.02 -39.79 8.52
CA PRO A 252 4.64 -39.44 8.84
C PRO A 252 4.42 -39.09 10.32
N GLY A 253 5.14 -39.74 11.24
CA GLY A 253 5.11 -39.46 12.66
C GLY A 253 5.62 -38.06 12.99
N THR A 254 6.69 -37.60 12.34
CA THR A 254 7.22 -36.23 12.50
C THR A 254 6.24 -35.20 11.98
N TYR A 255 5.61 -35.47 10.85
CA TYR A 255 4.57 -34.58 10.30
C TYR A 255 3.38 -34.45 11.27
N ALA A 256 2.82 -35.57 11.74
CA ALA A 256 1.70 -35.58 12.67
C ALA A 256 2.05 -34.84 13.98
N HIS A 257 3.26 -35.07 14.52
CA HIS A 257 3.74 -34.36 15.70
C HIS A 257 3.85 -32.84 15.45
N SER A 258 4.40 -32.42 14.33
CA SER A 258 4.53 -30.98 13.98
C SER A 258 3.17 -30.29 13.88
N VAL A 259 2.16 -30.95 13.30
CA VAL A 259 0.79 -30.44 13.22
C VAL A 259 0.18 -30.32 14.62
N ALA A 260 0.36 -31.33 15.48
CA ALA A 260 -0.16 -31.28 16.84
C ALA A 260 0.49 -30.17 17.68
N VAL A 261 1.80 -30.00 17.58
CA VAL A 261 2.53 -28.89 18.25
C VAL A 261 2.07 -27.54 17.74
N GLY A 262 1.88 -27.39 16.42
CA GLY A 262 1.35 -26.16 15.81
C GLY A 262 -0.03 -25.79 16.35
N ASN A 263 -0.96 -26.75 16.42
CA ASN A 263 -2.30 -26.54 16.97
C ASN A 263 -2.28 -26.15 18.47
N LEU A 264 -1.40 -26.78 19.25
CA LEU A 264 -1.23 -26.44 20.68
C LEU A 264 -0.64 -25.03 20.84
N ALA A 265 0.35 -24.67 20.04
CA ALA A 265 0.95 -23.33 20.05
C ALA A 265 -0.07 -22.25 19.65
N GLU A 266 -0.90 -22.51 18.64
CA GLU A 266 -1.99 -21.60 18.24
C GLU A 266 -3.01 -21.43 19.35
N ALA A 267 -3.44 -22.52 20.00
CA ALA A 267 -4.37 -22.46 21.10
C ALA A 267 -3.81 -21.66 22.30
N ALA A 268 -2.54 -21.86 22.62
CA ALA A 268 -1.86 -21.11 23.70
C ALA A 268 -1.69 -19.61 23.35
N ALA A 269 -1.48 -19.27 22.09
CA ALA A 269 -1.35 -17.88 21.66
C ALA A 269 -2.69 -17.12 21.63
N ARG A 270 -3.82 -17.84 21.57
CA ARG A 270 -5.17 -17.25 21.57
C ARG A 270 -5.75 -17.07 22.99
N SER A 271 -5.17 -17.71 24.01
CA SER A 271 -5.56 -17.59 25.43
C SER A 271 -4.96 -16.33 26.05
#